data_def300baf6996faa008738ad163d182d
#
_entry.id   def300baf6996faa008738ad163d182d
#
_cell.length_a   1.000
_cell.length_b   1.000
_cell.length_c   1.000
_cell.angle_alpha   90.00
_cell.angle_beta   90.00
_cell.angle_gamma   90.00
#
_symmetry.space_group_name_H-M   'P 1'
#
loop_
_entity.id
_entity.type
_entity.pdbx_description
1 polymer ?
#
loop_
_entity_poly.entity_id
_entity_poly.type
_entity_poly.pdbx_seq_one_letter_code
_entity_poly.pdbx_strand_id
1 'polypeptide(L)' 'MSKTKFNGFEKYFIQTALKAAIEQAEQDIKELISEGKRPIYAEGYFTMVGNEIIDKVNSMTLKKYQDA' A
#
# COMPACT_ATOMS: atom_id res chain seq x y z
N MET A 1 10.75 23.57 6.36
CA MET A 1 10.48 22.32 7.08
C MET A 1 9.80 21.31 6.19
N SER A 2 10.38 20.15 6.11
CA SER A 2 9.86 19.11 5.24
C SER A 2 8.91 18.19 5.99
N LYS A 3 7.88 18.76 6.55
CA LYS A 3 6.93 17.96 7.32
C LYS A 3 6.11 17.03 6.47
N THR A 4 6.05 17.28 5.18
CA THR A 4 5.24 16.46 4.29
C THR A 4 5.93 15.20 3.83
N LYS A 5 7.19 15.03 4.19
CA LYS A 5 7.95 13.86 3.77
C LYS A 5 8.19 12.93 4.95
N PHE A 6 8.37 11.66 4.64
CA PHE A 6 8.48 10.63 5.65
C PHE A 6 9.93 10.29 5.94
N ASN A 7 10.24 10.05 7.21
CA ASN A 7 11.56 9.52 7.56
C ASN A 7 11.55 8.00 7.40
N GLY A 8 12.69 7.37 7.68
CA GLY A 8 12.81 5.93 7.46
C GLY A 8 11.85 5.09 8.29
N PHE A 9 11.65 5.49 9.54
CA PHE A 9 10.73 4.77 10.42
C PHE A 9 9.29 4.91 9.93
N GLU A 10 8.91 6.11 9.56
CA GLU A 10 7.56 6.36 9.06
C GLU A 10 7.31 5.59 7.78
N LYS A 11 8.29 5.56 6.89
CA LYS A 11 8.19 4.81 5.66
C LYS A 11 7.95 3.32 5.95
N TYR A 12 8.73 2.77 6.85
CA TYR A 12 8.60 1.37 7.22
C TYR A 12 7.20 1.09 7.78
N PHE A 13 6.76 1.95 8.67
CA PHE A 13 5.44 1.78 9.29
C PHE A 13 4.33 1.81 8.25
N ILE A 14 4.40 2.78 7.34
CA ILE A 14 3.39 2.91 6.29
C ILE A 14 3.39 1.70 5.37
N GLN A 15 4.57 1.25 4.95
CA GLN A 15 4.65 0.11 4.06
C GLN A 15 4.13 -1.16 4.71
N THR A 16 4.42 -1.34 5.98
CA THR A 16 3.93 -2.52 6.70
C THR A 16 2.41 -2.49 6.81
N ALA A 17 1.85 -1.33 7.13
CA ALA A 17 0.40 -1.18 7.21
C ALA A 17 -0.26 -1.41 5.86
N LEU A 18 0.35 -0.88 4.80
CA LEU A 18 -0.18 -1.07 3.45
C LEU A 18 -0.18 -2.52 3.04
N LYS A 19 0.90 -3.22 3.32
CA LYS A 19 0.99 -4.65 2.99
C LYS A 19 -0.07 -5.44 3.71
N ALA A 20 -0.29 -5.15 4.99
CA ALA A 20 -1.33 -5.83 5.75
C ALA A 20 -2.71 -5.53 5.18
N ALA A 21 -2.95 -4.29 4.79
CA ALA A 21 -4.23 -3.89 4.20
C ALA A 21 -4.45 -4.58 2.86
N ILE A 22 -3.40 -4.69 2.05
CA ILE A 22 -3.49 -5.37 0.77
C ILE A 22 -3.86 -6.84 0.96
N GLU A 23 -3.19 -7.50 1.90
CA GLU A 23 -3.46 -8.90 2.16
C GLU A 23 -4.89 -9.11 2.62
N GLN A 24 -5.38 -8.24 3.50
CA GLN A 24 -6.74 -8.37 3.99
C GLN A 24 -7.74 -8.13 2.87
N ALA A 25 -7.51 -7.14 2.03
CA ALA A 25 -8.42 -6.84 0.93
C ALA A 25 -8.47 -7.97 -0.07
N GLU A 26 -7.31 -8.55 -0.41
CA GLU A 26 -7.29 -9.67 -1.34
C GLU A 26 -7.94 -10.90 -0.74
N GLN A 27 -7.78 -11.10 0.56
CA GLN A 27 -8.43 -12.20 1.24
C GLN A 27 -9.95 -12.07 1.18
N ASP A 28 -10.46 -10.85 1.38
CA ASP A 28 -11.88 -10.60 1.32
C ASP A 28 -12.43 -10.89 -0.07
N ILE A 29 -11.67 -10.52 -1.10
CA ILE A 29 -12.08 -10.80 -2.48
C ILE A 29 -12.18 -12.31 -2.71
N LYS A 30 -11.19 -13.05 -2.23
CA LYS A 30 -11.19 -14.50 -2.40
C LYS A 30 -12.36 -15.14 -1.68
N GLU A 31 -12.70 -14.62 -0.50
CA GLU A 31 -13.85 -15.15 0.23
C GLU A 31 -15.15 -14.90 -0.52
N LEU A 32 -15.31 -13.72 -1.08
CA LEU A 32 -16.50 -13.42 -1.85
C LEU A 32 -16.64 -14.37 -3.05
N ILE A 33 -15.56 -14.60 -3.74
CA ILE A 33 -15.57 -15.48 -4.90
C ILE A 33 -15.93 -16.90 -4.48
N SER A 34 -15.38 -17.38 -3.37
CA SER A 34 -15.65 -18.74 -2.91
C SER A 34 -17.09 -18.90 -2.47
N GLU A 35 -17.76 -17.81 -2.08
CA GLU A 35 -19.16 -17.83 -1.72
C GLU A 35 -20.09 -17.65 -2.91
N GLY A 36 -19.53 -17.56 -4.12
CA GLY A 36 -20.31 -17.36 -5.31
C GLY A 36 -20.75 -15.93 -5.54
N LYS A 37 -20.17 -15.00 -4.80
CA LYS A 37 -20.51 -13.60 -4.95
C LYS A 37 -19.50 -12.92 -5.89
N ARG A 38 -19.95 -11.80 -6.46
CA ARG A 38 -19.11 -11.06 -7.38
C ARG A 38 -18.49 -9.87 -6.65
N PRO A 39 -17.16 -9.82 -6.49
CA PRO A 39 -16.53 -8.68 -5.83
C PRO A 39 -16.58 -7.46 -6.74
N ILE A 40 -16.49 -6.28 -6.12
CA ILE A 40 -16.46 -5.02 -6.85
C ILE A 40 -15.17 -4.88 -7.62
N TYR A 41 -14.06 -5.31 -7.01
CA TYR A 41 -12.74 -5.21 -7.62
C TYR A 41 -12.22 -6.60 -7.96
N ALA A 42 -11.43 -6.66 -9.03
CA ALA A 42 -10.84 -7.92 -9.46
C ALA A 42 -9.73 -8.35 -8.51
N GLU A 43 -9.44 -9.66 -8.51
CA GLU A 43 -8.30 -10.16 -7.78
C GLU A 43 -7.04 -9.46 -8.25
N GLY A 44 -6.16 -9.10 -7.30
CA GLY A 44 -4.93 -8.43 -7.62
C GLY A 44 -5.04 -6.92 -7.72
N TYR A 45 -6.26 -6.39 -7.73
CA TYR A 45 -6.45 -4.95 -7.85
C TYR A 45 -5.78 -4.20 -6.70
N PHE A 46 -6.01 -4.66 -5.48
CA PHE A 46 -5.44 -3.98 -4.31
C PHE A 46 -3.94 -4.14 -4.24
N THR A 47 -3.42 -5.25 -4.73
CA THR A 47 -1.97 -5.44 -4.80
C THR A 47 -1.35 -4.40 -5.73
N MET A 48 -1.95 -4.18 -6.89
CA MET A 48 -1.45 -3.22 -7.85
C MET A 48 -1.50 -1.80 -7.29
N VAL A 49 -2.65 -1.41 -6.75
CA VAL A 49 -2.83 -0.07 -6.21
C VAL A 49 -1.91 0.16 -5.01
N GLY A 50 -1.82 -0.84 -4.14
CA GLY A 50 -0.96 -0.73 -2.97
C GLY A 50 0.50 -0.58 -3.34
N ASN A 51 0.95 -1.30 -4.35
CA ASN A 51 2.34 -1.18 -4.79
C ASN A 51 2.62 0.20 -5.36
N GLU A 52 1.66 0.80 -6.05
CA GLU A 52 1.81 2.17 -6.53
C GLU A 52 1.96 3.15 -5.38
N ILE A 53 1.17 2.95 -4.34
CA ILE A 53 1.26 3.82 -3.16
C ILE A 53 2.60 3.64 -2.46
N ILE A 54 3.06 2.41 -2.35
CA ILE A 54 4.37 2.12 -1.74
C ILE A 54 5.48 2.81 -2.53
N ASP A 55 5.40 2.77 -3.85
CA ASP A 55 6.40 3.44 -4.68
C ASP A 55 6.40 4.94 -4.45
N LYS A 56 5.22 5.53 -4.30
CA LYS A 56 5.13 6.96 -4.03
C LYS A 56 5.76 7.30 -2.69
N VAL A 57 5.49 6.49 -1.67
CA VAL A 57 6.07 6.72 -0.35
C VAL A 57 7.59 6.60 -0.40
N ASN A 58 8.11 5.62 -1.12
CA ASN A 58 9.56 5.46 -1.28
C ASN A 58 10.16 6.67 -1.95
N SER A 59 9.54 7.13 -3.00
CA SER A 59 10.03 8.27 -3.75
C SER A 59 10.11 9.52 -2.89
N MET A 60 9.07 9.76 -2.10
CA MET A 60 9.03 10.93 -1.22
C MET A 60 10.10 10.83 -0.16
N THR A 61 10.30 9.65 0.41
CA THR A 61 11.32 9.46 1.44
C THR A 61 12.71 9.71 0.87
N LEU A 62 12.99 9.16 -0.29
CA LEU A 62 14.28 9.33 -0.92
C LEU A 62 14.56 10.78 -1.24
N LYS A 63 13.56 11.49 -1.74
CA LYS A 63 13.72 12.90 -2.03
C LYS A 63 14.08 13.68 -0.79
N LYS A 64 13.44 13.35 0.31
CA LYS A 64 13.75 14.04 1.56
C LYS A 64 15.21 13.85 1.94
N TYR A 65 15.71 12.65 1.83
CA TYR A 65 17.10 12.38 2.18
C TYR A 65 18.05 13.10 1.25
N GLN A 66 17.72 13.15 -0.02
CA GLN A 66 18.57 13.82 -0.99
C GLN A 66 18.60 15.33 -0.76
N ASP A 67 17.50 15.85 -0.30
CA ASP A 67 17.42 17.28 -0.04
C ASP A 67 18.12 17.66 1.25
N ALA A 68 18.29 16.74 2.13
CA ALA A 68 18.96 17.03 3.38
C ALA A 68 20.47 17.02 3.17
#